data_014940d13631dc9c2c657d7f28996869
#
_entry.id   014940d13631dc9c2c657d7f28996869
#
_cell.length_a   1.000
_cell.length_b   1.000
_cell.length_c   1.000
_cell.angle_alpha   90.00
_cell.angle_beta   90.00
_cell.angle_gamma   90.00
#
_symmetry.space_group_name_H-M   'P 1'
#
loop_
_entity.id
_entity.type
_entity.pdbx_description
1 polymer ?
#
loop_
_entity_poly.entity_id
_entity_poly.type
_entity_poly.pdbx_seq_one_letter_code
_entity_poly.pdbx_strand_id
1 'polypeptide(L)'
;MTALNTYRRWLARVEDDALRAELSALDEVRDAAQIEDRFYRDLAFGTGGLRGVLGAGTNRMNVYVVRRATQGLAAYLKAAGLPLRCAIAYDSRIGSARFARETARVLA
;
A
#
# COMPACT_ATOMS: atom_id res chain seq x y z
N MET A 1 9.15 -16.13 -1.37
CA MET A 1 8.60 -15.74 -0.06
C MET A 1 7.10 -16.04 -0.05
N THR A 2 6.60 -16.66 1.00
CA THR A 2 5.18 -16.99 1.10
C THR A 2 4.35 -15.82 1.62
N ALA A 3 3.04 -15.84 1.35
CA ALA A 3 2.12 -14.86 1.89
C ALA A 3 2.14 -14.83 3.42
N LEU A 4 2.22 -16.01 4.06
CA LEU A 4 2.29 -16.10 5.51
C LEU A 4 3.55 -15.43 6.08
N ASN A 5 4.69 -15.60 5.44
CA ASN A 5 5.94 -14.94 5.86
C ASN A 5 5.82 -13.42 5.74
N THR A 6 5.21 -12.93 4.66
CA THR A 6 4.98 -11.50 4.46
C THR A 6 4.01 -10.96 5.50
N TYR A 7 2.94 -11.70 5.82
CA TYR A 7 1.99 -11.33 6.88
C TYR A 7 2.69 -11.18 8.24
N ARG A 8 3.53 -12.14 8.60
CA ARG A 8 4.27 -12.09 9.86
C ARG A 8 5.23 -10.91 9.93
N ARG A 9 5.88 -10.60 8.80
CA ARG A 9 6.77 -9.43 8.71
C ARG A 9 6.00 -8.13 8.90
N TRP A 10 4.86 -8.00 8.25
CA TRP A 10 4.00 -6.83 8.41
C TRP A 10 3.52 -6.66 9.84
N LEU A 11 3.04 -7.75 10.44
CA LEU A 11 2.55 -7.72 11.82
C LEU A 11 3.63 -7.24 12.80
N ALA A 12 4.88 -7.61 12.56
CA ALA A 12 6.00 -7.22 13.42
C ALA A 12 6.44 -5.77 13.20
N ARG A 13 6.23 -5.19 12.02
CA ARG A 13 6.82 -3.91 11.63
C ARG A 13 5.82 -2.78 11.41
N VAL A 14 4.54 -3.06 11.24
CA VAL A 14 3.53 -2.03 10.96
C VAL A 14 3.39 -1.09 12.16
N GLU A 15 3.41 0.22 11.89
CA GLU A 15 3.28 1.24 12.92
C GLU A 15 1.88 1.85 13.00
N ASP A 16 1.11 1.78 11.92
CA ASP A 16 -0.26 2.28 11.89
C ASP A 16 -1.15 1.40 12.77
N ASP A 17 -1.76 2.00 13.80
CA ASP A 17 -2.54 1.27 14.79
C ASP A 17 -3.75 0.57 14.20
N ALA A 18 -4.44 1.20 13.25
CA ALA A 18 -5.62 0.60 12.62
C ALA A 18 -5.24 -0.62 11.77
N LEU A 19 -4.15 -0.54 11.01
CA LEU A 19 -3.66 -1.66 10.21
C LEU A 19 -3.12 -2.78 11.09
N ARG A 20 -2.44 -2.43 12.18
CA ARG A 20 -1.96 -3.43 13.15
C ARG A 20 -3.12 -4.18 13.80
N ALA A 21 -4.17 -3.47 14.21
CA ALA A 21 -5.36 -4.08 14.79
C ALA A 21 -6.04 -5.03 13.80
N GLU A 22 -6.14 -4.63 12.53
CA GLU A 22 -6.71 -5.45 11.48
C GLU A 22 -5.92 -6.75 11.27
N LEU A 23 -4.58 -6.66 11.22
CA LEU A 23 -3.73 -7.84 11.07
C LEU A 23 -3.73 -8.73 12.31
N SER A 24 -3.76 -8.13 13.51
CA SER A 24 -3.78 -8.88 14.77
C SER A 24 -5.07 -9.67 14.97
N ALA A 25 -6.16 -9.24 14.34
CA ALA A 25 -7.44 -9.94 14.40
C ALA A 25 -7.48 -11.20 13.53
N LEU A 26 -6.52 -11.39 12.61
CA LEU A 26 -6.46 -12.55 11.75
C LEU A 26 -5.78 -13.73 12.46
N ASP A 27 -6.31 -14.93 12.24
CA ASP A 27 -5.73 -16.17 12.71
C ASP A 27 -5.04 -16.91 11.56
N GLU A 28 -3.81 -17.37 11.76
CA GLU A 28 -3.00 -17.98 10.69
C GLU A 28 -3.62 -19.25 10.11
N VAL A 29 -4.44 -19.95 10.88
CA VAL A 29 -5.11 -21.18 10.43
C VAL A 29 -6.53 -20.88 9.93
N ARG A 30 -7.34 -20.23 10.78
CA ARG A 30 -8.74 -19.93 10.44
C ARG A 30 -8.85 -18.98 9.26
N ASP A 31 -8.01 -17.96 9.18
CA ASP A 31 -8.06 -16.90 8.17
C ASP A 31 -6.97 -17.05 7.11
N ALA A 32 -6.46 -18.25 6.90
CA ALA A 32 -5.37 -18.50 5.95
C ALA A 32 -5.68 -18.01 4.54
N ALA A 33 -6.92 -18.17 4.08
CA ALA A 33 -7.32 -17.70 2.75
C ALA A 33 -7.29 -16.17 2.65
N GLN A 34 -7.68 -15.46 3.71
CA GLN A 34 -7.60 -14.00 3.76
C GLN A 34 -6.14 -13.51 3.77
N ILE A 35 -5.29 -14.17 4.54
CA ILE A 35 -3.86 -13.84 4.61
C ILE A 35 -3.23 -14.04 3.23
N GLU A 36 -3.54 -15.14 2.55
CA GLU A 36 -3.07 -15.39 1.19
C GLU A 36 -3.52 -14.28 0.24
N ASP A 37 -4.80 -13.91 0.25
CA ASP A 37 -5.34 -12.88 -0.63
C ASP A 37 -4.71 -11.50 -0.40
N ARG A 38 -4.40 -11.17 0.87
CA ARG A 38 -3.81 -9.88 1.22
C ARG A 38 -2.32 -9.77 0.88
N PHE A 39 -1.61 -10.88 0.80
CA PHE A 39 -0.14 -10.87 0.74
C PHE A 39 0.47 -11.71 -0.39
N TYR A 40 -0.35 -12.36 -1.24
CA TYR A 40 0.22 -13.23 -2.27
C TYR A 40 0.94 -12.46 -3.39
N ARG A 41 0.64 -11.19 -3.51
CA ARG A 41 1.28 -10.30 -4.48
C ARG A 41 1.24 -8.87 -3.99
N ASP A 42 1.94 -8.00 -4.72
CA ASP A 42 1.84 -6.54 -4.54
C ASP A 42 0.65 -6.00 -5.35
N LEU A 43 0.04 -4.95 -4.84
CA LEU A 43 -1.02 -4.26 -5.58
C LEU A 43 -0.42 -3.63 -6.84
N ALA A 44 -1.01 -3.95 -7.99
CA ALA A 44 -0.49 -3.49 -9.27
C ALA A 44 -1.12 -2.16 -9.70
N PHE A 45 -0.34 -1.34 -10.40
CA PHE A 45 -0.85 -0.16 -11.10
C PHE A 45 -1.66 -0.61 -12.31
N GLY A 46 -2.93 -0.18 -12.38
CA GLY A 46 -3.77 -0.38 -13.55
C GLY A 46 -3.72 0.83 -14.48
N THR A 47 -4.46 0.78 -15.58
CA THR A 47 -4.56 1.88 -16.55
C THR A 47 -5.13 3.16 -15.94
N GLY A 48 -5.98 3.06 -14.93
CA GLY A 48 -6.57 4.20 -14.22
C GLY A 48 -5.84 4.57 -12.94
N GLY A 49 -4.62 4.06 -12.71
CA GLY A 49 -3.84 4.30 -11.51
C GLY A 49 -3.86 3.15 -10.53
N LEU A 50 -3.51 3.43 -9.28
CA LEU A 50 -3.48 2.42 -8.23
C LEU A 50 -4.87 2.26 -7.62
N ARG A 51 -5.42 1.05 -7.70
CA ARG A 51 -6.75 0.72 -7.17
C ARG A 51 -6.72 -0.59 -6.42
N GLY A 52 -7.52 -0.69 -5.36
CA GLY A 52 -7.62 -1.91 -4.57
C GLY A 52 -8.57 -1.76 -3.41
N VAL A 53 -8.82 -2.88 -2.73
CA VAL A 53 -9.62 -2.91 -1.51
C VAL A 53 -8.83 -2.23 -0.39
N LEU A 54 -9.48 -1.36 0.39
CA LEU A 54 -8.86 -0.75 1.57
C LEU A 54 -8.58 -1.82 2.62
N GLY A 55 -7.41 -1.77 3.22
CA GLY A 55 -7.04 -2.69 4.29
C GLY A 55 -5.55 -2.94 4.38
N ALA A 56 -5.17 -3.77 5.33
CA ALA A 56 -3.78 -4.16 5.57
C ALA A 56 -3.36 -5.26 4.60
N GLY A 57 -2.15 -5.13 4.05
CA GLY A 57 -1.55 -6.12 3.17
C GLY A 57 -0.91 -5.51 1.94
N THR A 58 -0.01 -6.26 1.30
CA THR A 58 0.68 -5.81 0.09
C THR A 58 -0.27 -5.72 -1.12
N ASN A 59 -1.34 -6.53 -1.13
CA ASN A 59 -2.38 -6.54 -2.17
C ASN A 59 -3.63 -5.78 -1.71
N ARG A 60 -3.43 -4.73 -0.94
CA ARG A 60 -4.50 -3.85 -0.43
C ARG A 60 -4.09 -2.40 -0.58
N MET A 61 -5.07 -1.51 -0.55
CA MET A 61 -4.83 -0.06 -0.58
C MET A 61 -4.65 0.44 0.86
N ASN A 62 -3.46 0.94 1.18
CA ASN A 62 -3.13 1.48 2.50
C ASN A 62 -1.94 2.43 2.36
N VAL A 63 -1.59 3.13 3.45
CA VAL A 63 -0.52 4.12 3.42
C VAL A 63 0.84 3.54 3.01
N TYR A 64 1.14 2.32 3.39
CA TYR A 64 2.43 1.70 3.05
C TYR A 64 2.53 1.37 1.57
N VAL A 65 1.44 0.86 0.97
CA VAL A 65 1.37 0.56 -0.46
C VAL A 65 1.42 1.85 -1.28
N VAL A 66 0.73 2.91 -0.83
CA VAL A 66 0.78 4.22 -1.47
C VAL A 66 2.19 4.80 -1.42
N ARG A 67 2.87 4.73 -0.28
CA ARG A 67 4.26 5.17 -0.14
C ARG A 67 5.18 4.44 -1.10
N ARG A 68 5.07 3.13 -1.19
CA ARG A 68 5.91 2.32 -2.09
C ARG A 68 5.66 2.64 -3.55
N ALA A 69 4.39 2.76 -3.95
CA ALA A 69 4.02 3.11 -5.32
C ALA A 69 4.55 4.50 -5.70
N THR A 70 4.45 5.46 -4.79
CA THR A 70 4.94 6.82 -4.99
C THR A 70 6.48 6.84 -5.08
N GLN A 71 7.15 6.05 -4.25
CA GLN A 71 8.60 5.93 -4.30
C GLN A 71 9.06 5.36 -5.66
N GLY A 72 8.35 4.36 -6.18
CA GLY A 72 8.62 3.82 -7.51
C GLY A 72 8.43 4.85 -8.62
N LEU A 73 7.39 5.67 -8.52
CA LEU A 73 7.16 6.77 -9.47
C LEU A 73 8.30 7.79 -9.42
N ALA A 74 8.71 8.20 -8.23
CA ALA A 74 9.80 9.15 -8.05
C ALA A 74 11.11 8.62 -8.65
N ALA A 75 11.42 7.36 -8.41
CA ALA A 75 12.59 6.70 -8.96
C ALA A 75 12.55 6.65 -10.50
N TYR A 76 11.40 6.35 -11.06
CA TYR A 76 11.19 6.33 -12.50
C TYR A 76 11.42 7.72 -13.13
N LEU A 77 10.85 8.77 -12.54
CA LEU A 77 11.02 10.13 -13.04
C LEU A 77 12.49 10.55 -13.06
N LYS A 78 13.25 10.21 -12.02
CA LYS A 78 14.68 10.50 -11.95
C LYS A 78 15.49 9.71 -12.97
N ALA A 79 15.22 8.41 -13.09
CA ALA A 79 15.95 7.54 -14.01
C ALA A 79 15.67 7.87 -15.47
N ALA A 80 14.45 8.30 -15.80
CA ALA A 80 14.07 8.68 -17.16
C ALA A 80 14.50 10.10 -17.56
N GLY A 81 15.04 10.89 -16.63
CA GLY A 81 15.40 12.28 -16.87
C GLY A 81 14.23 13.19 -17.11
N LEU A 82 13.03 12.81 -16.65
CA LEU A 82 11.82 13.59 -16.78
C LEU A 82 11.76 14.72 -15.75
N PRO A 83 10.99 15.79 -16.00
CA PRO A 83 10.82 16.86 -15.02
C PRO A 83 10.30 16.30 -13.69
N LEU A 84 10.89 16.74 -12.57
CA LEU A 84 10.48 16.33 -11.24
C LEU A 84 9.24 17.08 -10.79
N ARG A 85 8.15 16.96 -11.56
CA ARG A 85 6.86 17.57 -11.29
C ARG A 85 5.79 16.49 -11.23
N CYS A 86 4.91 16.61 -10.25
CA CYS A 86 3.79 15.69 -10.09
C CYS A 86 2.57 16.44 -9.58
N ALA A 87 1.44 16.25 -10.24
CA ALA A 87 0.15 16.76 -9.77
C ALA A 87 -0.54 15.66 -8.98
N ILE A 88 -1.05 16.01 -7.80
CA ILE A 88 -1.76 15.08 -6.93
C ILE A 88 -3.21 15.54 -6.82
N ALA A 89 -4.14 14.63 -7.12
CA ALA A 89 -5.56 14.89 -7.00
C ALA A 89 -6.22 13.80 -6.16
N TYR A 90 -7.26 14.18 -5.42
CA TYR A 90 -8.05 13.23 -4.65
C TYR A 90 -9.53 13.62 -4.70
N ASP A 91 -10.39 12.66 -4.40
CA ASP A 91 -11.83 12.87 -4.34
C ASP A 91 -12.34 12.74 -2.91
N SER A 92 -13.67 12.65 -2.74
CA SER A 92 -14.29 12.56 -1.42
C SER A 92 -14.36 11.15 -0.84
N ARG A 93 -13.75 10.15 -1.48
CA ARG A 93 -13.73 8.79 -0.94
C ARG A 93 -12.96 8.72 0.38
N ILE A 94 -13.38 7.79 1.24
CA ILE A 94 -12.71 7.55 2.51
C ILE A 94 -11.25 7.20 2.27
N GLY A 95 -10.35 7.93 2.91
CA GLY A 95 -8.91 7.71 2.80
C GLY A 95 -8.22 8.44 1.67
N SER A 96 -8.94 8.99 0.68
CA SER A 96 -8.32 9.66 -0.47
C SER A 96 -7.44 10.84 -0.06
N ALA A 97 -7.90 11.69 0.87
CA ALA A 97 -7.12 12.83 1.35
C ALA A 97 -5.84 12.37 2.06
N ARG A 98 -5.91 11.30 2.84
CA ARG A 98 -4.75 10.73 3.54
C ARG A 98 -3.74 10.16 2.54
N PHE A 99 -4.21 9.45 1.52
CA PHE A 99 -3.35 8.88 0.49
C PHE A 99 -2.68 9.97 -0.35
N ALA A 100 -3.40 11.04 -0.67
CA ALA A 100 -2.84 12.18 -1.38
C ALA A 100 -1.72 12.84 -0.54
N ARG A 101 -1.92 13.00 0.77
CA ARG A 101 -0.89 13.53 1.66
C ARG A 101 0.33 12.65 1.75
N GLU A 102 0.15 11.32 1.82
CA GLU A 102 1.28 10.39 1.83
C GLU A 102 2.07 10.45 0.53
N THR A 103 1.40 10.56 -0.61
CA THR A 103 2.03 10.73 -1.91
C THR A 103 2.84 12.03 -1.94
N ALA A 104 2.27 13.13 -1.48
CA ALA A 104 2.96 14.42 -1.43
C ALA A 104 4.19 14.36 -0.51
N ARG A 105 4.08 13.68 0.63
CA ARG A 105 5.17 13.52 1.59
C ARG A 105 6.34 12.76 1.00
N VAL A 106 6.10 11.69 0.25
CA VAL A 106 7.15 10.91 -0.42
C VAL A 106 7.80 11.71 -1.54
N LEU A 107 7.01 12.48 -2.31
CA LEU A 107 7.52 13.27 -3.43
C LEU A 107 8.28 14.52 -2.98
N ALA A 108 8.00 15.01 -1.79
CA ALA A 108 8.77 16.11 -1.23
C ALA A 108 10.18 15.65 -0.83
#